data_3b28a11622a8b8155f3d0379be946ec2
#
_entry.id   3b28a11622a8b8155f3d0379be946ec2
#
_cell.length_a   1.000
_cell.length_b   1.000
_cell.length_c   1.000
_cell.angle_alpha   90.00
_cell.angle_beta   90.00
_cell.angle_gamma   90.00
#
_symmetry.space_group_name_H-M   'P 1'
#
loop_
_entity.id
_entity.type
_entity.pdbx_description
1 polymer ?
#
loop_
_entity_poly.entity_id
_entity_poly.type
_entity_poly.pdbx_seq_one_letter_code
_entity_poly.pdbx_strand_id
1 'polypeptide(L)'
;ELFPEAVNAALEEGIQASGRKIRGFDRADAILSGVESRTSSPVRISRDERCQSPVQGIYPCGEGAGYAGGITSAAMDGMKVAEEIIKRYASPRQC
;
A
#
# COMPACT_ATOMS: atom_id res chain seq x y z
N GLU A 1 4.93 -15.65 -20.48
CA GLU A 1 3.83 -16.40 -19.93
C GLU A 1 3.72 -16.29 -18.46
N LEU A 2 3.52 -15.08 -17.96
CA LEU A 2 3.39 -14.87 -16.53
C LEU A 2 2.00 -15.21 -16.01
N PHE A 3 1.01 -15.24 -16.88
CA PHE A 3 -0.37 -15.39 -16.46
C PHE A 3 -1.07 -16.47 -17.26
N PRO A 4 -2.15 -17.02 -16.71
CA PRO A 4 -2.99 -17.94 -17.50
C PRO A 4 -3.48 -17.26 -18.77
N GLU A 5 -3.80 -18.07 -19.74
CA GLU A 5 -4.18 -17.55 -21.06
C GLU A 5 -5.40 -16.63 -20.99
N ALA A 6 -6.37 -16.97 -20.12
CA ALA A 6 -7.56 -16.12 -19.99
C ALA A 6 -7.21 -14.76 -19.46
N VAL A 7 -6.25 -14.69 -18.54
CA VAL A 7 -5.81 -13.41 -17.98
C VAL A 7 -5.06 -12.61 -19.02
N ASN A 8 -4.20 -13.27 -19.79
CA ASN A 8 -3.47 -12.59 -20.87
C ASN A 8 -4.43 -12.00 -21.88
N ALA A 9 -5.45 -12.75 -22.25
CA ALA A 9 -6.43 -12.26 -23.23
C ALA A 9 -7.19 -11.05 -22.69
N ALA A 10 -7.59 -11.10 -21.44
CA ALA A 10 -8.29 -9.97 -20.82
C ALA A 10 -7.40 -8.75 -20.74
N LEU A 11 -6.13 -8.96 -20.43
CA LEU A 11 -5.16 -7.87 -20.34
C LEU A 11 -4.98 -7.18 -21.68
N GLU A 12 -4.80 -7.99 -22.73
CA GLU A 12 -4.65 -7.45 -24.07
C GLU A 12 -5.87 -6.65 -24.49
N GLU A 13 -7.04 -7.19 -24.21
CA GLU A 13 -8.29 -6.53 -24.54
C GLU A 13 -8.42 -5.19 -23.81
N GLY A 14 -8.06 -5.18 -22.53
CA GLY A 14 -8.11 -3.98 -21.72
C GLY A 14 -7.17 -2.90 -22.21
N ILE A 15 -5.95 -3.31 -22.62
CA ILE A 15 -4.98 -2.35 -23.14
C ILE A 15 -5.47 -1.74 -24.43
N GLN A 16 -6.03 -2.56 -25.32
CA GLN A 16 -6.57 -2.04 -26.58
C GLN A 16 -7.75 -1.10 -26.33
N ALA A 17 -8.63 -1.45 -25.38
CA ALA A 17 -9.74 -0.60 -25.04
C ALA A 17 -9.26 0.73 -24.47
N SER A 18 -8.20 0.70 -23.66
CA SER A 18 -7.63 1.92 -23.13
C SER A 18 -7.00 2.78 -24.22
N GLY A 19 -6.44 2.14 -25.23
CA GLY A 19 -5.86 2.86 -26.35
C GLY A 19 -6.86 3.67 -27.13
N ARG A 20 -8.11 3.24 -27.12
CA ARG A 20 -9.18 4.00 -27.77
C ARG A 20 -9.53 5.25 -26.99
N LYS A 21 -9.28 5.26 -25.69
CA LYS A 21 -9.56 6.40 -24.84
C LYS A 21 -8.35 7.29 -24.63
N ILE A 22 -7.17 6.70 -24.59
CA ILE A 22 -5.94 7.44 -24.35
C ILE A 22 -5.03 7.19 -25.54
N ARG A 23 -4.83 8.23 -26.33
CA ARG A 23 -4.06 8.10 -27.55
C ARG A 23 -2.63 7.65 -27.25
N GLY A 24 -2.18 6.63 -27.94
CA GLY A 24 -0.83 6.12 -27.79
C GLY A 24 -0.65 5.14 -26.67
N PHE A 25 -1.70 4.87 -25.90
CA PHE A 25 -1.60 3.96 -24.78
C PHE A 25 -1.23 2.54 -25.22
N ASP A 26 -1.75 2.12 -26.37
CA ASP A 26 -1.52 0.76 -26.89
C ASP A 26 -0.57 0.74 -28.07
N ARG A 27 0.42 1.65 -28.08
CA ARG A 27 1.41 1.67 -29.16
C ARG A 27 2.13 0.32 -29.23
N ALA A 28 2.56 -0.01 -30.46
CA ALA A 28 3.23 -1.28 -30.68
C ALA A 28 4.53 -1.41 -29.87
N ASP A 29 5.19 -0.28 -29.60
CA ASP A 29 6.43 -0.29 -28.85
C ASP A 29 6.25 0.06 -27.39
N ALA A 30 4.99 0.02 -26.88
CA ALA A 30 4.74 0.25 -25.47
C ALA A 30 5.28 -0.93 -24.66
N ILE A 31 5.80 -0.61 -23.50
CA ILE A 31 6.41 -1.61 -22.62
C ILE A 31 5.57 -1.77 -21.37
N LEU A 32 5.28 -3.02 -21.03
CA LEU A 32 4.57 -3.34 -19.79
C LEU A 32 5.59 -3.73 -18.75
N SER A 33 5.55 -3.06 -17.61
CA SER A 33 6.40 -3.42 -16.47
C SER A 33 5.60 -4.29 -15.52
N GLY A 34 6.21 -5.31 -15.04
CA GLY A 34 5.55 -6.17 -14.08
C GLY A 34 6.45 -7.35 -13.82
N VAL A 35 6.10 -8.25 -12.94
CA VAL A 35 4.79 -8.14 -12.25
C VAL A 35 5.05 -7.59 -10.85
N GLU A 36 4.14 -6.74 -10.37
CA GLU A 36 4.24 -6.32 -8.98
C GLU A 36 3.58 -7.42 -8.17
N SER A 37 4.40 -8.18 -7.47
CA SER A 37 3.93 -9.38 -6.81
C SER A 37 3.55 -9.15 -5.35
N ARG A 38 3.78 -7.94 -4.84
CA ARG A 38 3.43 -7.64 -3.46
C ARG A 38 2.21 -6.74 -3.40
N THR A 39 1.33 -7.07 -2.47
CA THR A 39 0.12 -6.31 -2.25
C THR A 39 -0.03 -6.06 -0.76
N SER A 40 -1.23 -5.71 -0.31
CA SER A 40 -1.48 -5.46 1.10
C SER A 40 -1.13 -6.68 1.94
N SER A 41 -0.71 -6.42 3.18
CA SER A 41 -0.36 -7.49 4.10
C SER A 41 -1.58 -8.37 4.35
N PRO A 42 -1.42 -9.69 4.28
CA PRO A 42 -2.53 -10.60 4.60
C PRO A 42 -2.79 -10.71 6.09
N VAL A 43 -1.93 -10.13 6.89
CA VAL A 43 -2.02 -10.22 8.34
C VAL A 43 -2.08 -8.82 8.91
N ARG A 44 -2.90 -8.65 9.93
CA ARG A 44 -2.97 -7.38 10.65
C ARG A 44 -2.41 -7.59 12.04
N ILE A 45 -1.45 -6.76 12.41
CA ILE A 45 -0.88 -6.81 13.76
C ILE A 45 -1.80 -6.03 14.68
N SER A 46 -2.32 -6.68 15.71
CA SER A 46 -3.29 -6.06 16.61
C SER A 46 -2.74 -4.83 17.30
N ARG A 47 -3.59 -3.83 17.47
CA ARG A 47 -3.23 -2.64 18.24
C ARG A 47 -4.49 -2.12 18.90
N ASP A 48 -4.30 -1.44 20.03
CA ASP A 48 -5.43 -0.90 20.78
C ASP A 48 -5.81 0.47 20.25
N GLU A 49 -6.69 1.17 20.96
CA GLU A 49 -7.16 2.48 20.51
C GLU A 49 -6.06 3.53 20.54
N ARG A 50 -4.99 3.27 21.25
CA ARG A 50 -3.84 4.16 21.27
C ARG A 50 -2.77 3.72 20.29
N CYS A 51 -3.11 2.80 19.41
CA CYS A 51 -2.26 2.30 18.35
C CYS A 51 -1.07 1.47 18.85
N GLN A 52 -1.13 1.00 20.08
CA GLN A 52 -0.06 0.18 20.63
C GLN A 52 -0.45 -1.30 20.57
N SER A 53 0.53 -2.14 20.22
CA SER A 53 0.30 -3.58 20.17
C SER A 53 0.22 -4.14 21.60
N PRO A 54 -0.14 -5.43 21.75
CA PRO A 54 -0.11 -6.04 23.07
C PRO A 54 1.26 -5.99 23.71
N VAL A 55 2.32 -5.85 22.94
CA VAL A 55 3.67 -5.69 23.47
C VAL A 55 3.92 -4.21 23.67
N GLN A 56 4.20 -3.83 24.91
CA GLN A 56 4.37 -2.43 25.25
C GLN A 56 5.53 -1.82 24.49
N GLY A 57 5.31 -0.65 23.92
CA GLY A 57 6.35 0.07 23.20
C GLY A 57 6.41 -0.22 21.72
N ILE A 58 5.57 -1.12 21.24
CA ILE A 58 5.53 -1.46 19.82
C ILE A 58 4.25 -0.95 19.20
N TYR A 59 4.39 -0.12 18.18
CA TYR A 59 3.25 0.56 17.55
C TYR A 59 3.18 0.16 16.07
N PRO A 60 2.42 -0.88 15.73
CA PRO A 60 2.32 -1.29 14.32
C PRO A 60 1.57 -0.25 13.52
N CYS A 61 2.06 0.03 12.31
CA CYS A 61 1.39 0.98 11.46
C CYS A 61 1.73 0.71 10.00
N GLY A 62 0.94 1.31 9.12
CA GLY A 62 1.22 1.29 7.70
C GLY A 62 0.85 0.01 7.01
N GLU A 63 1.45 -0.20 5.86
CA GLU A 63 1.09 -1.31 5.00
C GLU A 63 1.53 -2.66 5.56
N GLY A 64 2.74 -2.74 6.04
CA GLY A 64 3.26 -4.00 6.54
C GLY A 64 2.50 -4.54 7.73
N ALA A 65 1.92 -3.65 8.52
CA ALA A 65 1.16 -4.05 9.70
C ALA A 65 -0.32 -4.29 9.38
N GLY A 66 -0.74 -4.05 8.15
CA GLY A 66 -2.10 -4.34 7.73
C GLY A 66 -3.08 -3.20 7.90
N TYR A 67 -2.60 -1.97 8.07
CA TYR A 67 -3.48 -0.83 8.33
C TYR A 67 -3.63 0.11 7.15
N ALA A 68 -2.93 -0.12 6.07
CA ALA A 68 -3.05 0.72 4.90
C ALA A 68 -2.53 -0.03 3.70
N GLY A 69 -3.02 0.33 2.51
CA GLY A 69 -2.60 -0.34 1.29
C GLY A 69 -2.11 0.60 0.21
N GLY A 70 -2.10 1.91 0.48
CA GLY A 70 -1.65 2.89 -0.48
C GLY A 70 -0.60 3.80 0.13
N ILE A 71 0.06 4.55 -0.74
CA ILE A 71 1.13 5.43 -0.29
C ILE A 71 0.61 6.49 0.67
N THR A 72 -0.45 7.18 0.28
CA THR A 72 -1.00 8.26 1.09
C THR A 72 -1.63 7.71 2.37
N SER A 73 -2.39 6.63 2.27
CA SER A 73 -3.04 6.06 3.45
C SER A 73 -2.03 5.52 4.44
N ALA A 74 -0.92 4.95 3.96
CA ALA A 74 0.12 4.47 4.85
C ALA A 74 0.79 5.64 5.57
N ALA A 75 1.02 6.74 4.86
CA ALA A 75 1.60 7.93 5.46
C ALA A 75 0.67 8.52 6.52
N MET A 76 -0.62 8.55 6.23
CA MET A 76 -1.60 9.07 7.17
C MET A 76 -1.67 8.21 8.43
N ASP A 77 -1.62 6.90 8.26
CA ASP A 77 -1.64 6.02 9.41
C ASP A 77 -0.39 6.18 10.25
N GLY A 78 0.77 6.37 9.61
CA GLY A 78 2.00 6.64 10.34
C GLY A 78 1.91 7.93 11.15
N MET A 79 1.32 8.96 10.58
CA MET A 79 1.14 10.22 11.31
C MET A 79 0.21 10.02 12.50
N LYS A 80 -0.86 9.26 12.30
CA LYS A 80 -1.80 8.98 13.38
C LYS A 80 -1.10 8.28 14.54
N VAL A 81 -0.27 7.29 14.23
CA VAL A 81 0.46 6.56 15.26
C VAL A 81 1.47 7.47 15.95
N ALA A 82 2.15 8.30 15.17
CA ALA A 82 3.13 9.23 15.75
C ALA A 82 2.45 10.18 16.74
N GLU A 83 1.24 10.63 16.42
CA GLU A 83 0.49 11.49 17.33
C GLU A 83 0.19 10.78 18.64
N GLU A 84 -0.16 9.51 18.57
CA GLU A 84 -0.43 8.75 19.79
C GLU A 84 0.83 8.57 20.63
N ILE A 85 1.97 8.39 19.98
CA ILE A 85 3.24 8.27 20.68
C ILE A 85 3.58 9.59 21.38
N ILE A 86 3.36 10.68 20.70
CA ILE A 86 3.63 12.01 21.26
C ILE A 86 2.76 12.25 22.49
N LYS A 87 1.51 11.82 22.45
CA LYS A 87 0.63 11.99 23.60
C LYS A 87 1.09 11.19 24.79
N ARG A 88 1.73 10.05 24.55
CA ARG A 88 2.10 9.16 25.64
C ARG A 88 3.41 9.54 26.29
N TYR A 89 4.34 10.10 25.53
CA TYR A 89 5.67 10.37 26.03
C TYR A 89 5.94 11.86 26.12
N ALA A 90 6.81 12.25 27.04
CA ALA A 90 7.15 13.64 27.21
C ALA A 90 7.92 14.14 26.00
N SER A 91 7.76 15.42 25.74
CA SER A 91 8.46 16.05 24.63
C SER A 91 9.95 15.97 24.84
N PRO A 92 10.71 15.54 23.83
CA PRO A 92 12.16 15.43 23.99
C PRO A 92 12.86 16.77 24.08
N ARG A 93 12.16 17.81 23.73
CA ARG A 93 12.78 19.09 23.69
C ARG A 93 12.94 19.73 25.05
N GLN A 94 12.44 19.11 26.03
CA GLN A 94 12.43 19.69 27.36
C GLN A 94 13.80 19.97 27.95
N CYS A 95 14.79 19.93 27.23
CA CYS A 95 16.12 20.22 27.79
C CYS A 95 16.42 21.69 27.77
#